data_e9ee9dde7a8b5c429f649ccf2a9bdefe
#
_entry.id   e9ee9dde7a8b5c429f649ccf2a9bdefe
#
_cell.length_a   1.000
_cell.length_b   1.000
_cell.length_c   1.000
_cell.angle_alpha   90.00
_cell.angle_beta   90.00
_cell.angle_gamma   90.00
#
_symmetry.space_group_name_H-M   'P 1'
#
loop_
_entity.id
_entity.type
_entity.pdbx_description
1 polymer ?
#
loop_
_entity_poly.entity_id
_entity_poly.type
_entity_poly.pdbx_seq_one_letter_code
_entity_poly.pdbx_strand_id
1 'polypeptide(L)'
;MGTAFGDVRVSISGGNKLDESSALNIKVSLPFDEEYKINLRNRDENRRALVNIMIDGRAVTLGGLILRAGETVNLERFLDTGTLSKGNKFKFIPKDEEALREANKEDGMMFVTVKYEKSDKPLITYQEESYSTYKQWRSMEHGTITDTATLSLTTASNTGYFTTDPPEYSKGITVEGGESAQRFQREKIGELEDQIDTLIIWLIGYYKTQPILLNK
;
A
#
# COMPACT_ATOMS: atom_id res chain seq x y z
N MET A 1 3.48 3.40 5.73
CA MET A 1 4.56 2.69 4.99
C MET A 1 3.90 1.88 3.88
N GLY A 2 4.40 1.89 2.62
CA GLY A 2 3.74 1.22 1.50
C GLY A 2 4.52 -0.02 1.07
N THR A 3 3.82 -0.98 0.49
CA THR A 3 4.44 -2.16 -0.12
C THR A 3 4.65 -1.93 -1.61
N ALA A 4 5.82 -2.29 -2.11
CA ALA A 4 6.12 -2.28 -3.54
C ALA A 4 5.95 -3.70 -4.08
N PHE A 5 5.31 -3.81 -5.24
CA PHE A 5 5.25 -5.03 -6.04
C PHE A 5 5.46 -4.63 -7.50
N GLY A 6 6.40 -5.27 -8.15
CA GLY A 6 6.95 -4.70 -9.37
C GLY A 6 7.45 -3.27 -9.13
N ASP A 7 7.16 -2.38 -10.05
CA ASP A 7 7.50 -0.96 -9.95
C ASP A 7 6.35 -0.08 -9.40
N VAL A 8 5.23 -0.67 -9.00
CA VAL A 8 4.14 0.06 -8.35
C VAL A 8 4.21 -0.13 -6.83
N ARG A 9 4.09 0.98 -6.11
CA ARG A 9 3.96 0.99 -4.65
C ARG A 9 2.53 1.30 -4.25
N VAL A 10 1.99 0.50 -3.33
CA VAL A 10 0.65 0.70 -2.76
C VAL A 10 0.76 0.93 -1.27
N SER A 11 0.00 1.89 -0.76
CA SER A 11 -0.17 2.11 0.68
C SER A 11 -1.58 2.63 0.98
N ILE A 12 -2.06 2.37 2.18
CA ILE A 12 -3.37 2.82 2.65
C ILE A 12 -3.15 3.98 3.61
N SER A 13 -3.78 5.12 3.36
CA SER A 13 -3.74 6.28 4.23
C SER A 13 -4.54 6.03 5.50
N GLY A 14 -3.97 6.32 6.66
CA GLY A 14 -4.60 6.03 7.96
C GLY A 14 -4.44 4.58 8.41
N GLY A 15 -3.89 3.70 7.55
CA GLY A 15 -3.65 2.30 7.90
C GLY A 15 -2.26 2.05 8.47
N ASN A 16 -2.18 1.14 9.43
CA ASN A 16 -0.93 0.62 9.96
C ASN A 16 -0.69 -0.79 9.43
N LYS A 17 0.51 -1.02 8.91
CA LYS A 17 0.91 -2.35 8.46
C LYS A 17 1.16 -3.23 9.68
N LEU A 18 0.49 -4.36 9.78
CA LEU A 18 0.57 -5.27 10.93
C LEU A 18 1.50 -6.46 10.68
N ASP A 19 1.45 -7.03 9.49
CA ASP A 19 2.18 -8.25 9.17
C ASP A 19 2.53 -8.31 7.68
N GLU A 20 3.67 -8.91 7.39
CA GLU A 20 4.11 -9.29 6.05
C GLU A 20 4.25 -10.82 6.02
N SER A 21 3.15 -11.52 5.87
CA SER A 21 3.19 -12.97 5.67
C SER A 21 3.90 -13.35 4.36
N SER A 22 3.86 -12.44 3.40
CA SER A 22 4.69 -12.45 2.18
C SER A 22 4.75 -11.05 1.59
N ALA A 23 5.70 -10.80 0.68
CA ALA A 23 5.81 -9.51 -0.01
C ALA A 23 4.53 -9.13 -0.79
N LEU A 24 3.70 -10.11 -1.14
CA LEU A 24 2.49 -9.95 -1.98
C LEU A 24 1.18 -10.20 -1.22
N ASN A 25 1.26 -10.45 0.10
CA ASN A 25 0.08 -10.69 0.94
C ASN A 25 0.30 -10.01 2.29
N ILE A 26 -0.29 -8.84 2.48
CA ILE A 26 -0.07 -7.97 3.63
C ILE A 26 -1.35 -7.71 4.40
N LYS A 27 -1.23 -7.49 5.71
CA LYS A 27 -2.33 -7.06 6.57
C LYS A 27 -2.15 -5.60 6.95
N VAL A 28 -3.21 -4.83 6.81
CA VAL A 28 -3.26 -3.41 7.17
C VAL A 28 -4.42 -3.17 8.12
N SER A 29 -4.17 -2.59 9.28
CA SER A 29 -5.25 -2.18 10.19
C SER A 29 -5.74 -0.79 9.88
N LEU A 30 -7.07 -0.61 9.93
CA LEU A 30 -7.75 0.66 9.76
C LEU A 30 -8.67 0.92 10.96
N PRO A 31 -8.78 2.16 11.42
CA PRO A 31 -9.84 2.49 12.38
C PRO A 31 -11.21 2.35 11.72
N PHE A 32 -12.17 1.80 12.46
CA PHE A 32 -13.55 1.75 12.01
C PHE A 32 -14.18 3.14 11.94
N ASP A 33 -15.19 3.26 11.08
CA ASP A 33 -15.97 4.47 10.81
C ASP A 33 -15.18 5.63 10.21
N GLU A 34 -13.96 5.40 9.76
CA GLU A 34 -13.12 6.40 9.12
C GLU A 34 -13.01 6.23 7.61
N GLU A 35 -12.86 7.37 6.93
CA GLU A 35 -12.54 7.40 5.51
C GLU A 35 -11.04 7.15 5.31
N TYR A 36 -10.69 6.46 4.23
CA TYR A 36 -9.31 6.17 3.89
C TYR A 36 -9.03 6.43 2.39
N LYS A 37 -7.75 6.41 2.02
CA LYS A 37 -7.30 6.59 0.65
C LYS A 37 -6.31 5.49 0.29
N ILE A 38 -6.28 5.15 -0.98
CA ILE A 38 -5.31 4.23 -1.56
C ILE A 38 -4.25 5.08 -2.28
N ASN A 39 -3.04 5.09 -1.76
CA ASN A 39 -1.93 5.81 -2.36
C ASN A 39 -1.20 4.87 -3.31
N LEU A 40 -1.18 5.22 -4.58
CA LEU A 40 -0.56 4.46 -5.67
C LEU A 40 0.60 5.29 -6.24
N ARG A 41 1.76 4.67 -6.39
CA ARG A 41 2.91 5.32 -7.03
C ARG A 41 3.55 4.39 -8.05
N ASN A 42 3.57 4.81 -9.29
CA ASN A 42 4.39 4.17 -10.31
C ASN A 42 5.85 4.65 -10.14
N ARG A 43 6.76 3.72 -9.89
CA ARG A 43 8.20 3.99 -9.71
C ARG A 43 8.98 3.85 -11.01
N ASP A 44 8.36 3.22 -12.02
CA ASP A 44 8.93 3.18 -13.35
C ASP A 44 8.88 4.60 -13.96
N GLU A 45 10.03 5.11 -14.35
CA GLU A 45 10.16 6.46 -14.92
C GLU A 45 9.92 6.49 -16.44
N ASN A 46 9.70 5.34 -17.07
CA ASN A 46 9.59 5.22 -18.51
C ASN A 46 8.26 4.66 -18.99
N ARG A 47 7.60 3.79 -18.21
CA ARG A 47 6.39 3.07 -18.63
C ARG A 47 5.18 3.54 -17.83
N ARG A 48 4.04 3.62 -18.51
CA ARG A 48 2.75 3.77 -17.83
C ARG A 48 2.30 2.42 -17.28
N ALA A 49 1.55 2.45 -16.19
CA ALA A 49 0.98 1.27 -15.57
C ALA A 49 -0.55 1.35 -15.55
N LEU A 50 -1.22 0.27 -15.90
CA LEU A 50 -2.65 0.09 -15.72
C LEU A 50 -2.88 -0.67 -14.41
N VAL A 51 -3.55 -0.04 -13.47
CA VAL A 51 -3.85 -0.59 -12.14
C VAL A 51 -5.33 -0.88 -12.03
N ASN A 52 -5.70 -2.14 -11.76
CA ASN A 52 -7.05 -2.51 -11.40
C ASN A 52 -7.13 -2.81 -9.90
N ILE A 53 -8.19 -2.36 -9.26
CA ILE A 53 -8.42 -2.53 -7.84
C ILE A 53 -9.82 -3.09 -7.63
N MET A 54 -9.89 -4.14 -6.82
CA MET A 54 -11.15 -4.68 -6.29
C MET A 54 -11.09 -4.60 -4.76
N ILE A 55 -12.18 -4.23 -4.12
CA ILE A 55 -12.33 -4.20 -2.67
C ILE A 55 -13.61 -4.95 -2.33
N ASP A 56 -13.52 -5.91 -1.44
CA ASP A 56 -14.65 -6.74 -1.01
C ASP A 56 -15.43 -7.36 -2.19
N GLY A 57 -14.70 -7.78 -3.24
CA GLY A 57 -15.26 -8.33 -4.47
C GLY A 57 -15.84 -7.29 -5.44
N ARG A 58 -15.91 -6.01 -5.07
CA ARG A 58 -16.39 -4.91 -5.92
C ARG A 58 -15.24 -4.24 -6.65
N ALA A 59 -15.35 -4.08 -7.97
CA ALA A 59 -14.39 -3.31 -8.74
C ALA A 59 -14.44 -1.83 -8.36
N VAL A 60 -13.28 -1.24 -8.04
CA VAL A 60 -13.17 0.19 -7.73
C VAL A 60 -13.18 1.04 -8.99
N THR A 61 -12.62 0.50 -10.09
CA THR A 61 -12.48 1.19 -11.36
C THR A 61 -13.03 0.33 -12.51
N LEU A 62 -13.85 0.93 -13.37
CA LEU A 62 -14.27 0.29 -14.62
C LEU A 62 -13.20 0.52 -15.70
N GLY A 63 -12.37 -0.47 -15.94
CA GLY A 63 -11.30 -0.41 -16.96
C GLY A 63 -9.93 0.01 -16.46
N GLY A 64 -9.77 0.15 -15.14
CA GLY A 64 -8.48 0.43 -14.48
C GLY A 64 -8.14 1.92 -14.38
N LEU A 65 -7.09 2.19 -13.61
CA LEU A 65 -6.49 3.51 -13.40
C LEU A 65 -5.12 3.54 -14.07
N ILE A 66 -4.89 4.51 -14.94
CA ILE A 66 -3.59 4.70 -15.59
C ILE A 66 -2.73 5.55 -14.67
N LEU A 67 -1.57 5.03 -14.31
CA LEU A 67 -0.51 5.76 -13.64
C LEU A 67 0.58 6.08 -14.68
N ARG A 68 0.86 7.35 -14.90
CA ARG A 68 1.97 7.76 -15.74
C ARG A 68 3.31 7.37 -15.12
N ALA A 69 4.36 7.41 -15.89
CA ALA A 69 5.72 7.20 -15.40
C ALA A 69 6.03 8.16 -14.23
N GLY A 70 6.51 7.64 -13.10
CA GLY A 70 6.81 8.41 -11.90
C GLY A 70 5.62 8.98 -11.13
N GLU A 71 4.38 8.80 -11.62
CA GLU A 71 3.18 9.43 -11.05
C GLU A 71 2.77 8.83 -9.70
N THR A 72 2.23 9.70 -8.84
CA THR A 72 1.58 9.33 -7.59
C THR A 72 0.12 9.78 -7.61
N VAL A 73 -0.80 8.86 -7.33
CA VAL A 73 -2.24 9.12 -7.21
C VAL A 73 -2.72 8.70 -5.83
N ASN A 74 -3.49 9.58 -5.19
CA ASN A 74 -4.19 9.28 -3.94
C ASN A 74 -5.67 9.02 -4.27
N LEU A 75 -6.01 7.79 -4.56
CA LEU A 75 -7.37 7.40 -4.89
C LEU A 75 -8.20 7.35 -3.61
N GLU A 76 -9.26 8.18 -3.53
CA GLU A 76 -10.09 8.29 -2.32
C GLU A 76 -11.54 7.83 -2.51
N ARG A 77 -11.93 7.44 -3.72
CA ARG A 77 -13.32 7.12 -4.04
C ARG A 77 -13.49 6.00 -5.06
N PHE A 78 -14.69 5.45 -5.11
CA PHE A 78 -15.11 4.54 -6.17
C PHE A 78 -15.26 5.27 -7.51
N LEU A 79 -14.90 4.59 -8.59
CA LEU A 79 -14.99 5.05 -9.98
C LEU A 79 -15.85 4.11 -10.83
N ASP A 80 -16.54 3.19 -10.18
CA ASP A 80 -17.35 2.14 -10.81
C ASP A 80 -18.63 2.64 -11.45
N THR A 81 -19.13 3.82 -11.03
CA THR A 81 -20.32 4.46 -11.63
C THR A 81 -20.04 5.13 -12.97
N GLY A 82 -18.78 5.17 -13.41
CA GLY A 82 -18.37 5.87 -14.64
C GLY A 82 -18.37 7.39 -14.53
N THR A 83 -18.76 7.95 -13.37
CA THR A 83 -18.74 9.40 -13.12
C THR A 83 -17.32 9.83 -12.73
N LEU A 84 -16.71 10.72 -13.53
CA LEU A 84 -15.33 11.13 -13.37
C LEU A 84 -15.13 12.38 -12.48
N SER A 85 -16.21 13.13 -12.21
CA SER A 85 -16.13 14.41 -11.50
C SER A 85 -16.55 14.36 -10.03
N LYS A 86 -17.25 13.31 -9.61
CA LYS A 86 -17.76 13.12 -8.24
C LYS A 86 -17.95 11.65 -7.94
N GLY A 87 -18.09 11.30 -6.68
CA GLY A 87 -18.38 9.95 -6.19
C GLY A 87 -18.24 9.91 -4.69
N ASN A 88 -18.35 8.74 -4.09
CA ASN A 88 -18.28 8.55 -2.65
C ASN A 88 -16.91 8.00 -2.26
N LYS A 89 -16.37 8.53 -1.17
CA LYS A 89 -15.08 8.11 -0.61
C LYS A 89 -15.16 6.68 -0.06
N PHE A 90 -14.01 6.07 0.12
CA PHE A 90 -13.91 4.80 0.84
C PHE A 90 -14.07 5.05 2.33
N LYS A 91 -14.97 4.31 2.97
CA LYS A 91 -15.17 4.29 4.42
C LYS A 91 -15.08 2.85 4.91
N PHE A 92 -14.31 2.60 5.97
CA PHE A 92 -14.16 1.27 6.55
C PHE A 92 -15.05 1.14 7.78
N ILE A 93 -15.95 0.14 7.79
CA ILE A 93 -16.89 -0.09 8.88
C ILE A 93 -16.77 -1.51 9.42
N PRO A 94 -17.16 -1.75 10.70
CA PRO A 94 -17.22 -3.10 11.22
C PRO A 94 -18.27 -3.91 10.45
N LYS A 95 -18.02 -5.20 10.29
CA LYS A 95 -19.02 -6.11 9.77
C LYS A 95 -19.84 -6.62 10.94
N ASP A 96 -21.13 -6.29 10.96
CA ASP A 96 -22.05 -6.76 11.97
C ASP A 96 -22.38 -8.25 11.83
N GLU A 97 -22.95 -8.86 12.87
CA GLU A 97 -23.25 -10.30 12.90
C GLU A 97 -24.29 -10.70 11.84
N GLU A 98 -25.18 -9.81 11.44
CA GLU A 98 -26.20 -10.09 10.44
C GLU A 98 -25.56 -10.14 9.03
N ALA A 99 -24.65 -9.23 8.74
CA ALA A 99 -23.83 -9.24 7.54
C ALA A 99 -22.81 -10.40 7.52
N LEU A 100 -22.42 -10.94 8.67
CA LEU A 100 -21.56 -12.14 8.76
C LEU A 100 -22.26 -13.40 8.23
N ARG A 101 -23.58 -13.47 8.24
CA ARG A 101 -24.35 -14.61 7.68
C ARG A 101 -24.28 -14.67 6.16
N GLU A 102 -24.12 -13.51 5.52
CA GLU A 102 -23.88 -13.37 4.08
C GLU A 102 -22.38 -13.20 3.77
N ALA A 103 -21.51 -13.75 4.64
CA ALA A 103 -20.08 -13.56 4.56
C ALA A 103 -19.53 -13.94 3.19
N ASN A 104 -19.15 -12.96 2.42
CA ASN A 104 -18.33 -13.17 1.25
C ASN A 104 -16.90 -13.48 1.73
N LYS A 105 -16.22 -14.45 1.10
CA LYS A 105 -14.83 -14.80 1.43
C LYS A 105 -13.86 -13.64 1.20
N GLU A 106 -14.29 -12.65 0.44
CA GLU A 106 -13.51 -11.50 0.00
C GLU A 106 -13.66 -10.27 0.91
N ASP A 107 -14.47 -10.35 1.99
CA ASP A 107 -14.67 -9.23 2.92
C ASP A 107 -13.36 -8.83 3.62
N GLY A 108 -13.07 -7.54 3.59
CA GLY A 108 -11.81 -6.99 4.07
C GLY A 108 -10.64 -7.25 3.11
N MET A 109 -10.88 -7.78 1.91
CA MET A 109 -9.82 -8.07 0.95
C MET A 109 -9.77 -6.99 -0.15
N MET A 110 -8.59 -6.43 -0.32
CA MET A 110 -8.27 -5.58 -1.45
C MET A 110 -7.33 -6.33 -2.38
N PHE A 111 -7.71 -6.45 -3.63
CA PHE A 111 -6.95 -7.12 -4.68
C PHE A 111 -6.49 -6.08 -5.70
N VAL A 112 -5.18 -5.96 -5.89
CA VAL A 112 -4.58 -4.99 -6.80
C VAL A 112 -3.80 -5.73 -7.87
N THR A 113 -4.09 -5.45 -9.14
CA THR A 113 -3.32 -5.96 -10.26
C THR A 113 -2.72 -4.82 -11.07
N VAL A 114 -1.52 -5.05 -11.58
CA VAL A 114 -0.79 -4.07 -12.41
C VAL A 114 -0.33 -4.74 -13.69
N LYS A 115 -0.52 -4.02 -14.80
CA LYS A 115 0.09 -4.30 -16.09
C LYS A 115 0.83 -3.07 -16.57
N TYR A 116 1.98 -3.25 -17.19
CA TYR A 116 2.73 -2.14 -17.77
C TYR A 116 2.44 -2.01 -19.26
N GLU A 117 2.50 -0.78 -19.74
CA GLU A 117 2.47 -0.50 -21.16
C GLU A 117 3.78 -0.95 -21.79
N LYS A 118 3.69 -1.64 -22.93
CA LYS A 118 4.87 -2.03 -23.70
C LYS A 118 5.68 -0.78 -24.07
N SER A 119 6.98 -0.85 -23.85
CA SER A 119 7.88 0.24 -24.26
C SER A 119 8.14 0.15 -25.75
N ASP A 120 7.82 1.20 -26.49
CA ASP A 120 8.20 1.33 -27.90
C ASP A 120 9.71 1.61 -28.10
N LYS A 121 10.45 1.78 -27.00
CA LYS A 121 11.89 1.95 -27.07
C LYS A 121 12.52 0.60 -27.41
N PRO A 122 13.31 0.50 -28.49
CA PRO A 122 14.06 -0.71 -28.74
C PRO A 122 14.94 -1.00 -27.51
N LEU A 123 14.93 -2.25 -27.04
CA LEU A 123 15.86 -2.71 -26.04
C LEU A 123 17.28 -2.48 -26.59
N ILE A 124 17.91 -1.39 -26.17
CA ILE A 124 19.33 -1.21 -26.42
C ILE A 124 20.01 -2.22 -25.48
N THR A 125 20.23 -3.42 -26.00
CA THR A 125 21.05 -4.41 -25.35
C THR A 125 22.47 -3.86 -25.40
N TYR A 126 22.91 -3.21 -24.35
CA TYR A 126 24.34 -2.96 -24.16
C TYR A 126 24.98 -4.34 -24.01
N GLN A 127 25.62 -4.82 -25.06
CA GLN A 127 26.64 -5.84 -24.90
C GLN A 127 27.72 -5.17 -24.07
N GLU A 128 27.78 -5.47 -22.79
CA GLU A 128 28.95 -5.23 -21.97
C GLU A 128 30.09 -6.01 -22.62
N GLU A 129 30.86 -5.34 -23.47
CA GLU A 129 32.19 -5.82 -23.78
C GLU A 129 32.94 -5.81 -22.44
N SER A 130 33.11 -7.01 -21.92
CA SER A 130 33.90 -7.24 -20.68
C SER A 130 35.37 -6.88 -20.96
N TYR A 131 35.69 -5.61 -20.78
CA TYR A 131 37.08 -5.23 -20.59
C TYR A 131 37.50 -5.74 -19.21
N SER A 132 38.11 -6.91 -19.18
CA SER A 132 38.77 -7.45 -18.00
C SER A 132 40.02 -6.59 -17.69
N THR A 133 39.82 -5.50 -16.98
CA THR A 133 40.90 -4.81 -16.31
C THR A 133 41.17 -5.55 -15.00
N TYR A 134 42.12 -6.46 -15.04
CA TYR A 134 42.78 -7.01 -13.86
C TYR A 134 43.38 -5.86 -13.03
N LYS A 135 42.66 -5.33 -12.07
CA LYS A 135 43.23 -4.54 -10.99
C LYS A 135 43.56 -5.47 -9.84
N GLN A 136 44.85 -5.75 -9.81
CA GLN A 136 45.57 -6.41 -8.71
C GLN A 136 45.36 -5.59 -7.43
N TRP A 137 44.45 -6.05 -6.52
CA TRP A 137 44.31 -5.47 -5.20
C TRP A 137 45.48 -5.95 -4.34
N ARG A 138 46.39 -5.04 -4.05
CA ARG A 138 47.36 -5.24 -2.98
C ARG A 138 46.63 -5.30 -1.65
N SER A 139 46.81 -6.40 -0.92
CA SER A 139 46.45 -6.54 0.46
C SER A 139 47.04 -5.42 1.29
N MET A 140 46.23 -4.61 1.95
CA MET A 140 46.67 -3.81 3.09
C MET A 140 46.24 -4.53 4.36
N GLU A 141 47.27 -4.86 5.12
CA GLU A 141 47.19 -5.51 6.40
C GLU A 141 46.58 -4.60 7.49
N HIS A 142 45.81 -5.24 8.35
CA HIS A 142 45.64 -4.99 9.79
C HIS A 142 45.54 -3.54 10.28
N GLY A 143 44.32 -3.21 10.67
CA GLY A 143 44.05 -2.23 11.72
C GLY A 143 42.92 -2.76 12.62
N THR A 144 43.33 -3.35 13.73
CA THR A 144 42.40 -3.75 14.82
C THR A 144 41.97 -2.47 15.53
N ILE A 145 40.72 -2.07 15.35
CA ILE A 145 40.08 -1.02 16.17
C ILE A 145 39.12 -1.72 17.11
N THR A 146 39.57 -1.91 18.34
CA THR A 146 38.70 -2.25 19.47
C THR A 146 38.15 -0.95 20.06
N ASP A 147 36.99 -0.49 19.56
CA ASP A 147 36.23 0.53 20.26
C ASP A 147 35.10 -0.15 21.05
N THR A 148 35.39 -0.31 22.33
CA THR A 148 34.40 -0.72 23.32
C THR A 148 33.57 0.52 23.66
N ALA A 149 32.49 0.75 22.91
CA ALA A 149 31.50 1.75 23.28
C ALA A 149 30.65 1.20 24.40
N THR A 150 30.95 1.63 25.63
CA THR A 150 30.11 1.39 26.81
C THR A 150 28.87 2.25 26.70
N LEU A 151 27.76 1.66 26.28
CA LEU A 151 26.42 2.28 26.36
C LEU A 151 25.99 2.31 27.82
N SER A 152 26.12 3.46 28.48
CA SER A 152 25.48 3.73 29.76
C SER A 152 23.99 3.93 29.54
N LEU A 153 23.17 2.91 29.85
CA LEU A 153 21.73 3.05 29.97
C LEU A 153 21.43 3.93 31.18
N THR A 154 21.12 5.19 30.96
CA THR A 154 20.43 6.01 31.95
C THR A 154 18.97 5.58 31.96
N THR A 155 18.58 4.77 32.92
CA THR A 155 17.18 4.47 33.23
C THR A 155 16.54 5.72 33.79
N ALA A 156 15.93 6.53 32.91
CA ALA A 156 14.95 7.50 33.36
C ALA A 156 13.68 6.72 33.76
N SER A 157 13.48 6.54 35.06
CA SER A 157 12.25 5.96 35.58
C SER A 157 11.11 6.97 35.43
N ASN A 158 10.50 6.97 34.23
CA ASN A 158 9.22 7.62 34.01
C ASN A 158 8.16 6.54 34.17
N THR A 159 7.66 6.36 35.38
CA THR A 159 6.53 5.49 35.71
C THR A 159 5.22 6.14 35.22
N GLY A 160 5.04 6.15 33.94
CA GLY A 160 3.73 6.34 33.31
C GLY A 160 3.24 5.01 32.83
N TYR A 161 2.49 4.30 33.64
CA TYR A 161 1.82 3.07 33.19
C TYR A 161 0.69 3.45 32.24
N PHE A 162 0.97 3.46 30.95
CA PHE A 162 -0.06 3.39 29.91
C PHE A 162 -0.26 1.91 29.59
N THR A 163 -1.15 1.26 30.31
CA THR A 163 -1.72 -0.02 29.86
C THR A 163 -2.79 0.31 28.82
N THR A 164 -2.37 0.58 27.60
CA THR A 164 -3.27 0.44 26.48
C THR A 164 -3.22 -1.03 26.11
N ASP A 165 -4.25 -1.77 26.44
CA ASP A 165 -4.43 -3.08 25.85
C ASP A 165 -4.32 -2.95 24.33
N PRO A 166 -3.63 -3.88 23.64
CA PRO A 166 -3.54 -3.81 22.19
C PRO A 166 -4.97 -3.77 21.62
N PRO A 167 -5.23 -2.96 20.59
CA PRO A 167 -6.56 -2.85 20.05
C PRO A 167 -7.04 -4.22 19.56
N GLU A 168 -8.27 -4.56 19.90
CA GLU A 168 -8.91 -5.77 19.39
C GLU A 168 -9.21 -5.56 17.90
N TYR A 169 -8.65 -6.43 17.07
CA TYR A 169 -8.85 -6.38 15.64
C TYR A 169 -9.99 -7.27 15.21
N SER A 170 -10.87 -6.74 14.35
CA SER A 170 -11.98 -7.51 13.80
C SER A 170 -12.14 -7.29 12.30
N LYS A 171 -12.97 -8.12 11.66
CA LYS A 171 -13.27 -7.99 10.25
C LYS A 171 -14.12 -6.75 9.99
N GLY A 172 -13.84 -6.09 8.89
CA GLY A 172 -14.61 -4.96 8.40
C GLY A 172 -14.85 -5.07 6.90
N ILE A 173 -15.63 -4.15 6.39
CA ILE A 173 -15.93 -3.99 4.97
C ILE A 173 -15.78 -2.53 4.57
N THR A 174 -15.54 -2.28 3.29
CA THR A 174 -15.48 -0.95 2.73
C THR A 174 -16.82 -0.57 2.13
N VAL A 175 -17.37 0.53 2.57
CA VAL A 175 -18.63 1.11 2.07
C VAL A 175 -18.40 2.49 1.49
N GLU A 176 -19.44 3.04 0.89
CA GLU A 176 -19.46 4.42 0.44
C GLU A 176 -19.55 5.37 1.63
N GLY A 177 -18.58 6.27 1.74
CA GLY A 177 -18.52 7.35 2.73
C GLY A 177 -19.06 8.67 2.20
N GLY A 178 -18.49 9.78 2.65
CA GLY A 178 -18.85 11.11 2.22
C GLY A 178 -18.54 11.40 0.75
N GLU A 179 -19.09 12.49 0.22
CA GLU A 179 -18.84 12.90 -1.14
C GLU A 179 -17.36 13.28 -1.36
N SER A 180 -16.85 12.94 -2.54
CA SER A 180 -15.52 13.31 -3.02
C SER A 180 -15.63 14.17 -4.26
N ALA A 181 -14.88 15.27 -4.28
CA ALA A 181 -14.75 16.15 -5.45
C ALA A 181 -13.54 15.76 -6.33
N GLN A 182 -12.90 14.62 -6.07
CA GLN A 182 -11.76 14.16 -6.85
C GLN A 182 -12.17 13.93 -8.30
N ARG A 183 -11.40 14.50 -9.24
CA ARG A 183 -11.69 14.45 -10.67
C ARG A 183 -10.70 13.56 -11.40
N PHE A 184 -11.21 12.84 -12.38
CA PHE A 184 -10.42 12.00 -13.27
C PHE A 184 -10.69 12.36 -14.73
N GLN A 185 -9.82 11.95 -15.60
CA GLN A 185 -9.96 12.09 -17.05
C GLN A 185 -9.82 10.72 -17.70
N ARG A 186 -10.49 10.53 -18.82
CA ARG A 186 -10.31 9.33 -19.65
C ARG A 186 -9.05 9.48 -20.47
N GLU A 187 -8.21 8.49 -20.41
CA GLU A 187 -6.99 8.40 -21.21
C GLU A 187 -6.91 7.01 -21.85
N LYS A 188 -6.34 6.92 -23.04
CA LYS A 188 -6.05 5.64 -23.68
C LYS A 188 -4.65 5.21 -23.28
N ILE A 189 -4.50 3.94 -22.98
CA ILE A 189 -3.21 3.29 -22.78
C ILE A 189 -2.91 2.46 -24.06
N GLY A 190 -1.63 2.33 -24.39
CA GLY A 190 -1.19 1.52 -25.53
C GLY A 190 -1.29 0.01 -25.27
N GLU A 191 -0.53 -0.77 -26.01
CA GLU A 191 -0.48 -2.21 -25.82
C GLU A 191 0.16 -2.55 -24.46
N LEU A 192 -0.45 -3.47 -23.73
CA LEU A 192 0.01 -3.89 -22.40
C LEU A 192 0.90 -5.13 -22.51
N GLU A 193 1.84 -5.24 -21.56
CA GLU A 193 2.61 -6.47 -21.35
C GLU A 193 1.69 -7.60 -20.89
N ASP A 194 2.06 -8.84 -21.20
CA ASP A 194 1.29 -10.02 -20.78
C ASP A 194 1.46 -10.30 -19.26
N GLN A 195 2.58 -9.86 -18.70
CA GLN A 195 2.85 -10.03 -17.28
C GLN A 195 1.86 -9.24 -16.44
N ILE A 196 1.36 -9.88 -15.39
CA ILE A 196 0.46 -9.28 -14.40
C ILE A 196 1.09 -9.41 -13.03
N ASP A 197 1.37 -8.28 -12.40
CA ASP A 197 1.77 -8.25 -11.01
C ASP A 197 0.50 -8.16 -10.13
N THR A 198 0.47 -8.91 -9.03
CA THR A 198 -0.69 -9.02 -8.15
C THR A 198 -0.30 -8.82 -6.70
N LEU A 199 -1.09 -8.02 -5.97
CA LEU A 199 -0.95 -7.77 -4.54
C LEU A 199 -2.30 -7.98 -3.85
N ILE A 200 -2.29 -8.70 -2.72
CA ILE A 200 -3.43 -8.87 -1.83
C ILE A 200 -3.18 -8.10 -0.54
N ILE A 201 -4.13 -7.27 -0.15
CA ILE A 201 -4.11 -6.51 1.09
C ILE A 201 -5.34 -6.90 1.91
N TRP A 202 -5.13 -7.40 3.12
CA TRP A 202 -6.18 -7.67 4.08
C TRP A 202 -6.39 -6.45 4.97
N LEU A 203 -7.59 -5.86 4.90
CA LEU A 203 -8.01 -4.76 5.75
C LEU A 203 -8.66 -5.35 6.99
N ILE A 204 -8.17 -4.99 8.16
CA ILE A 204 -8.73 -5.38 9.46
C ILE A 204 -8.98 -4.13 10.29
N GLY A 205 -10.09 -4.11 11.00
CA GLY A 205 -10.53 -2.92 11.72
C GLY A 205 -10.25 -2.96 13.20
N TYR A 206 -10.18 -1.77 13.79
CA TYR A 206 -10.14 -1.58 15.24
C TYR A 206 -10.93 -0.34 15.64
N TYR A 207 -11.48 -0.35 16.86
CA TYR A 207 -12.06 0.84 17.45
C TYR A 207 -10.97 1.69 18.10
N LYS A 208 -10.96 2.99 17.83
CA LYS A 208 -10.09 3.92 18.53
C LYS A 208 -10.50 3.98 20.00
N THR A 209 -9.61 3.60 20.90
CA THR A 209 -9.80 3.84 22.33
C THR A 209 -9.81 5.34 22.57
N GLN A 210 -10.90 5.87 23.12
CA GLN A 210 -10.91 7.25 23.57
C GLN A 210 -10.03 7.37 24.82
N PRO A 211 -9.15 8.38 24.90
CA PRO A 211 -8.39 8.60 26.12
C PRO A 211 -9.38 8.90 27.26
N ILE A 212 -9.28 8.13 28.34
CA ILE A 212 -10.06 8.39 29.56
C ILE A 212 -9.50 9.67 30.16
N LEU A 213 -10.26 10.76 30.12
CA LEU A 213 -9.95 11.97 30.86
C LEU A 213 -10.17 11.66 32.35
N LEU A 214 -9.09 11.54 33.10
CA LEU A 214 -9.17 11.53 34.57
C LEU A 214 -9.62 12.93 35.00
N ASN A 215 -10.89 13.07 35.38
CA ASN A 215 -11.37 14.26 36.05
C ASN A 215 -10.61 14.40 37.39
N LYS A 216 -9.88 15.47 37.51
CA LYS A 216 -9.22 15.86 38.76
C LYS A 216 -10.24 16.42 39.76
#